data_185db96bb9afae07593de8b95e1ff1f4
#
_entry.id   185db96bb9afae07593de8b95e1ff1f4
#
_cell.length_a   1.000
_cell.length_b   1.000
_cell.length_c   1.000
_cell.angle_alpha   90.00
_cell.angle_beta   90.00
_cell.angle_gamma   90.00
#
_symmetry.space_group_name_H-M   'P 1'
#
loop_
_entity.id
_entity.type
_entity.pdbx_description
1 polymer ?
#
loop_
_entity_poly.entity_id
_entity_poly.type
_entity_poly.pdbx_seq_one_letter_code
_entity_poly.pdbx_strand_id
1 'polypeptide(L)'
;AKFKEVEKLWQFPSGAKIEFGFLERDADVYRYQGQAYSWIGFDEITHLPTEFGWNYLASRLRTTNPELKTYLRCTANPGGVGASWVKKRYVEPATENKSFIGKDGLTRKFIPAKLQDNPYLAEDGEYERMLQSLPAVQRKQLLEGNWDINEGAAFAEFEPAIHVIPPFELPGWWERVKAVDYGYAAESCCLWAAIDPEDKTIIIYRELYKKGLTGEALGDAITEMEGNEIKSIAGVLDTAAWSRTGYTGPT
;
A
#
# COMPACT_ATOMS: atom_id res chain seq x y z
N ALA A 1 -13.65 -24.80 -27.58
CA ALA A 1 -12.48 -23.92 -27.43
C ALA A 1 -11.22 -24.66 -27.80
N LYS A 2 -10.25 -23.97 -28.40
CA LYS A 2 -8.94 -24.50 -28.76
C LYS A 2 -7.86 -23.67 -28.08
N PHE A 3 -6.93 -24.33 -27.39
CA PHE A 3 -5.78 -23.66 -26.81
C PHE A 3 -4.64 -23.64 -27.83
N LYS A 4 -4.04 -22.49 -28.03
CA LYS A 4 -2.82 -22.29 -28.85
C LYS A 4 -1.65 -22.09 -27.90
N GLU A 5 -0.84 -23.08 -27.77
CA GLU A 5 0.18 -23.16 -26.74
C GLU A 5 1.28 -22.10 -26.90
N VAL A 6 1.74 -21.87 -28.11
CA VAL A 6 2.77 -20.86 -28.42
C VAL A 6 2.28 -19.44 -28.18
N GLU A 7 1.02 -19.15 -28.54
CA GLU A 7 0.40 -17.84 -28.40
C GLU A 7 -0.17 -17.62 -27.00
N LYS A 8 -0.19 -18.64 -26.13
CA LYS A 8 -0.85 -18.64 -24.80
C LYS A 8 -2.29 -18.13 -24.88
N LEU A 9 -3.03 -18.63 -25.88
CA LEU A 9 -4.33 -18.09 -26.27
C LEU A 9 -5.40 -19.19 -26.33
N TRP A 10 -6.51 -19.00 -25.64
CA TRP A 10 -7.75 -19.73 -25.91
C TRP A 10 -8.56 -19.05 -27.00
N GLN A 11 -8.94 -19.81 -28.01
CA GLN A 11 -9.86 -19.36 -29.06
C GLN A 11 -11.17 -20.16 -28.99
N PHE A 12 -12.27 -19.44 -28.92
CA PHE A 12 -13.61 -20.01 -28.85
C PHE A 12 -14.29 -20.02 -30.21
N PRO A 13 -15.29 -20.93 -30.45
CA PRO A 13 -16.05 -20.95 -31.72
C PRO A 13 -16.76 -19.65 -32.02
N SER A 14 -17.13 -18.87 -31.00
CA SER A 14 -17.74 -17.52 -31.15
C SER A 14 -16.79 -16.46 -31.69
N GLY A 15 -15.50 -16.77 -31.86
CA GLY A 15 -14.45 -15.79 -32.18
C GLY A 15 -13.84 -15.11 -30.94
N ALA A 16 -14.41 -15.28 -29.75
CA ALA A 16 -13.83 -14.76 -28.52
C ALA A 16 -12.46 -15.36 -28.25
N LYS A 17 -11.58 -14.57 -27.63
CA LYS A 17 -10.22 -14.96 -27.27
C LYS A 17 -9.93 -14.63 -25.82
N ILE A 18 -9.19 -15.51 -25.15
CA ILE A 18 -8.58 -15.24 -23.83
C ILE A 18 -7.08 -15.43 -23.99
N GLU A 19 -6.34 -14.36 -23.84
CA GLU A 19 -4.88 -14.33 -23.90
C GLU A 19 -4.31 -14.30 -22.48
N PHE A 20 -3.30 -15.12 -22.21
CA PHE A 20 -2.58 -15.11 -20.95
C PHE A 20 -1.28 -14.33 -21.10
N GLY A 21 -1.08 -13.37 -20.21
CA GLY A 21 0.09 -12.52 -20.19
C GLY A 21 0.69 -12.43 -18.79
N PHE A 22 1.78 -11.72 -18.67
CA PHE A 22 2.45 -11.46 -17.40
C PHE A 22 3.08 -10.07 -17.38
N LEU A 23 3.30 -9.54 -16.19
CA LEU A 23 4.01 -8.30 -15.90
C LEU A 23 5.02 -8.59 -14.78
N GLU A 24 6.29 -8.62 -15.12
CA GLU A 24 7.38 -8.69 -14.13
C GLU A 24 7.95 -7.31 -13.81
N ARG A 25 7.93 -6.43 -14.80
CA ARG A 25 8.45 -5.05 -14.72
C ARG A 25 7.47 -4.08 -15.36
N ASP A 26 7.55 -2.84 -14.95
CA ASP A 26 6.71 -1.77 -15.51
C ASP A 26 6.81 -1.68 -17.05
N ALA A 27 8.00 -1.94 -17.61
CA ALA A 27 8.20 -1.93 -19.07
C ALA A 27 7.43 -3.02 -19.83
N ASP A 28 7.02 -4.09 -19.16
CA ASP A 28 6.28 -5.20 -19.79
C ASP A 28 4.90 -4.78 -20.30
N VAL A 29 4.34 -3.70 -19.76
CA VAL A 29 3.06 -3.14 -20.22
C VAL A 29 3.08 -2.73 -21.68
N TYR A 30 4.25 -2.37 -22.22
CA TYR A 30 4.38 -1.93 -23.62
C TYR A 30 4.14 -3.05 -24.64
N ARG A 31 4.21 -4.33 -24.23
CA ARG A 31 3.79 -5.47 -25.08
C ARG A 31 2.32 -5.37 -25.50
N TYR A 32 1.51 -4.73 -24.67
CA TYR A 32 0.08 -4.54 -24.91
C TYR A 32 -0.25 -3.22 -25.60
N GLN A 33 0.77 -2.52 -26.11
CA GLN A 33 0.59 -1.28 -26.85
C GLN A 33 -0.22 -1.55 -28.13
N GLY A 34 -1.19 -0.68 -28.40
CA GLY A 34 -2.06 -0.82 -29.58
C GLY A 34 -3.21 -1.83 -29.42
N GLN A 35 -3.20 -2.66 -28.37
CA GLN A 35 -4.23 -3.65 -28.11
C GLN A 35 -5.52 -3.03 -27.53
N ALA A 36 -6.62 -3.75 -27.64
CA ALA A 36 -7.92 -3.39 -27.06
C ALA A 36 -8.58 -4.64 -26.49
N TYR A 37 -9.05 -4.53 -25.25
CA TYR A 37 -9.66 -5.62 -24.53
C TYR A 37 -11.04 -5.23 -24.01
N SER A 38 -12.01 -6.14 -24.09
CA SER A 38 -13.30 -5.97 -23.42
C SER A 38 -13.25 -6.37 -21.95
N TRP A 39 -12.29 -7.19 -21.58
CA TRP A 39 -12.07 -7.65 -20.21
C TRP A 39 -10.58 -7.80 -19.93
N ILE A 40 -10.17 -7.45 -18.71
CA ILE A 40 -8.81 -7.70 -18.21
C ILE A 40 -8.93 -8.28 -16.81
N GLY A 41 -8.23 -9.40 -16.57
CA GLY A 41 -8.06 -10.01 -15.26
C GLY A 41 -6.64 -9.85 -14.78
N PHE A 42 -6.44 -9.34 -13.57
CA PHE A 42 -5.18 -9.42 -12.86
C PHE A 42 -5.31 -10.48 -11.77
N ASP A 43 -4.44 -11.44 -11.80
CA ASP A 43 -4.27 -12.36 -10.69
C ASP A 43 -3.16 -11.83 -9.79
N GLU A 44 -3.37 -11.90 -8.47
CA GLU A 44 -2.42 -11.45 -7.45
C GLU A 44 -1.90 -10.02 -7.68
N ILE A 45 -2.81 -9.05 -7.82
CA ILE A 45 -2.47 -7.67 -8.18
C ILE A 45 -1.51 -6.99 -7.19
N THR A 46 -1.42 -7.49 -5.96
CA THR A 46 -0.48 -7.02 -4.93
C THR A 46 0.99 -7.33 -5.25
N HIS A 47 1.26 -8.14 -6.27
CA HIS A 47 2.61 -8.34 -6.80
C HIS A 47 3.10 -7.17 -7.67
N LEU A 48 2.23 -6.31 -8.16
CA LEU A 48 2.62 -5.10 -8.86
C LEU A 48 3.08 -4.02 -7.86
N PRO A 49 4.35 -3.57 -7.89
CA PRO A 49 4.86 -2.62 -6.91
C PRO A 49 4.18 -1.25 -6.97
N THR A 50 3.69 -0.85 -8.14
CA THR A 50 3.03 0.45 -8.36
C THR A 50 1.72 0.30 -9.14
N GLU A 51 0.89 1.34 -9.11
CA GLU A 51 -0.33 1.41 -9.93
C GLU A 51 -0.07 1.54 -11.44
N PHE A 52 1.18 1.73 -11.87
CA PHE A 52 1.49 2.04 -13.26
C PHE A 52 1.01 0.95 -14.22
N GLY A 53 1.35 -0.32 -13.94
CA GLY A 53 0.94 -1.47 -14.76
C GLY A 53 -0.58 -1.58 -14.87
N TRP A 54 -1.27 -1.40 -13.74
CA TRP A 54 -2.72 -1.42 -13.69
C TRP A 54 -3.34 -0.28 -14.51
N ASN A 55 -2.89 0.96 -14.32
CA ASN A 55 -3.41 2.13 -15.04
C ASN A 55 -3.17 2.01 -16.54
N TYR A 56 -1.99 1.53 -16.95
CA TYR A 56 -1.67 1.35 -18.37
C TYR A 56 -2.61 0.34 -19.03
N LEU A 57 -2.80 -0.83 -18.41
CA LEU A 57 -3.68 -1.86 -18.97
C LEU A 57 -5.16 -1.47 -18.87
N ALA A 58 -5.58 -0.79 -17.81
CA ALA A 58 -6.93 -0.25 -17.72
C ALA A 58 -7.26 0.70 -18.90
N SER A 59 -6.28 1.45 -19.40
CA SER A 59 -6.44 2.29 -20.58
C SER A 59 -6.63 1.50 -21.89
N ARG A 60 -6.41 0.19 -21.88
CA ARG A 60 -6.66 -0.72 -23.01
C ARG A 60 -8.08 -1.29 -23.00
N LEU A 61 -8.86 -1.08 -21.93
CA LEU A 61 -10.26 -1.47 -21.86
C LEU A 61 -11.09 -0.60 -22.81
N ARG A 62 -11.38 -1.14 -23.96
CA ARG A 62 -12.19 -0.48 -24.97
C ARG A 62 -12.81 -1.50 -25.92
N THR A 63 -13.97 -1.19 -26.44
CA THR A 63 -14.67 -2.01 -27.45
C THR A 63 -15.40 -1.12 -28.43
N THR A 64 -15.51 -1.57 -29.67
CA THR A 64 -16.37 -0.97 -30.69
C THR A 64 -17.76 -1.59 -30.70
N ASN A 65 -17.98 -2.69 -29.96
CA ASN A 65 -19.29 -3.30 -29.83
C ASN A 65 -20.05 -2.68 -28.66
N PRO A 66 -21.17 -1.96 -28.90
CA PRO A 66 -21.95 -1.30 -27.85
C PRO A 66 -22.64 -2.28 -26.86
N GLU A 67 -22.81 -3.53 -27.26
CA GLU A 67 -23.41 -4.56 -26.41
C GLU A 67 -22.43 -5.12 -25.35
N LEU A 68 -21.13 -4.90 -25.57
CA LEU A 68 -20.11 -5.38 -24.64
C LEU A 68 -19.76 -4.31 -23.63
N LYS A 69 -19.93 -4.62 -22.35
CA LYS A 69 -19.39 -3.78 -21.27
C LYS A 69 -17.93 -4.13 -21.02
N THR A 70 -17.09 -3.11 -20.99
CA THR A 70 -15.70 -3.28 -20.57
C THR A 70 -15.58 -3.25 -19.06
N TYR A 71 -14.78 -4.16 -18.51
CA TYR A 71 -14.53 -4.21 -17.07
C TYR A 71 -13.21 -4.89 -16.75
N LEU A 72 -12.73 -4.62 -15.54
CA LEU A 72 -11.50 -5.19 -14.99
C LEU A 72 -11.80 -5.92 -13.70
N ARG A 73 -11.14 -7.05 -13.48
CA ARG A 73 -11.19 -7.79 -12.22
C ARG A 73 -9.79 -8.06 -11.72
N CYS A 74 -9.66 -8.04 -10.41
CA CYS A 74 -8.40 -8.35 -9.75
C CYS A 74 -8.66 -9.36 -8.64
N THR A 75 -7.74 -10.30 -8.47
CA THR A 75 -7.61 -11.09 -7.25
C THR A 75 -6.43 -10.53 -6.45
N ALA A 76 -6.49 -10.67 -5.15
CA ALA A 76 -5.42 -10.25 -4.26
C ALA A 76 -5.52 -10.96 -2.91
N ASN A 77 -4.36 -11.26 -2.35
CA ASN A 77 -4.22 -11.52 -0.92
C ASN A 77 -3.62 -10.29 -0.26
N PRO A 78 -3.92 -10.02 1.03
CA PRO A 78 -3.19 -9.02 1.81
C PRO A 78 -1.69 -9.35 1.83
N GLY A 79 -0.85 -8.33 1.80
CA GLY A 79 0.60 -8.49 1.72
C GLY A 79 1.16 -8.29 0.31
N GLY A 80 2.48 -8.43 0.17
CA GLY A 80 3.21 -8.15 -1.08
C GLY A 80 3.55 -6.67 -1.28
N VAL A 81 4.45 -6.42 -2.24
CA VAL A 81 5.03 -5.08 -2.50
C VAL A 81 4.01 -4.02 -2.89
N GLY A 82 2.91 -4.41 -3.50
CA GLY A 82 1.82 -3.53 -3.94
C GLY A 82 0.67 -3.41 -2.98
N ALA A 83 0.70 -4.07 -1.82
CA ALA A 83 -0.42 -4.11 -0.89
C ALA A 83 -0.92 -2.71 -0.49
N SER A 84 -0.02 -1.76 -0.30
CA SER A 84 -0.35 -0.39 0.12
C SER A 84 -1.24 0.34 -0.91
N TRP A 85 -0.88 0.32 -2.19
CA TRP A 85 -1.68 1.01 -3.21
C TRP A 85 -2.99 0.27 -3.49
N VAL A 86 -3.00 -1.07 -3.46
CA VAL A 86 -4.21 -1.88 -3.62
C VAL A 86 -5.20 -1.59 -2.49
N LYS A 87 -4.71 -1.56 -1.23
CA LYS A 87 -5.51 -1.21 -0.07
C LYS A 87 -6.15 0.17 -0.21
N LYS A 88 -5.36 1.21 -0.49
CA LYS A 88 -5.84 2.58 -0.70
C LYS A 88 -6.89 2.70 -1.82
N ARG A 89 -6.74 1.90 -2.88
CA ARG A 89 -7.60 1.98 -4.05
C ARG A 89 -8.91 1.22 -3.90
N TYR A 90 -8.90 0.08 -3.21
CA TYR A 90 -10.01 -0.86 -3.21
C TYR A 90 -10.58 -1.17 -1.83
N VAL A 91 -9.76 -1.20 -0.78
CA VAL A 91 -10.17 -1.67 0.54
C VAL A 91 -10.62 -0.51 1.43
N GLU A 92 -9.76 0.50 1.64
CA GLU A 92 -10.06 1.64 2.52
C GLU A 92 -11.35 2.41 2.14
N PRO A 93 -11.65 2.69 0.85
CA PRO A 93 -12.85 3.41 0.49
C PRO A 93 -14.09 2.52 0.42
N ALA A 94 -13.95 1.21 0.60
CA ALA A 94 -15.03 0.26 0.38
C ALA A 94 -15.89 0.08 1.65
N THR A 95 -17.20 -0.01 1.43
CA THR A 95 -18.08 -0.77 2.33
C THR A 95 -18.22 -2.17 1.74
N GLU A 96 -18.05 -3.19 2.56
CA GLU A 96 -18.07 -4.59 2.11
C GLU A 96 -19.24 -4.89 1.18
N ASN A 97 -18.93 -5.53 0.08
CA ASN A 97 -19.92 -5.95 -0.94
C ASN A 97 -20.77 -4.82 -1.57
N LYS A 98 -20.48 -3.54 -1.29
CA LYS A 98 -21.13 -2.41 -1.95
C LYS A 98 -20.22 -1.79 -3.01
N SER A 99 -20.85 -1.27 -4.07
CA SER A 99 -20.13 -0.49 -5.07
C SER A 99 -19.88 0.93 -4.56
N PHE A 100 -18.72 1.49 -4.89
CA PHE A 100 -18.35 2.86 -4.60
C PHE A 100 -17.71 3.52 -5.83
N ILE A 101 -17.65 4.84 -5.85
CA ILE A 101 -17.01 5.61 -6.91
C ILE A 101 -15.65 6.06 -6.40
N GLY A 102 -14.59 5.67 -7.12
CA GLY A 102 -13.23 6.10 -6.81
C GLY A 102 -12.97 7.56 -7.17
N LYS A 103 -11.81 8.09 -6.74
CA LYS A 103 -11.40 9.48 -7.05
C LYS A 103 -11.29 9.78 -8.55
N ASP A 104 -11.11 8.76 -9.37
CA ASP A 104 -11.06 8.81 -10.84
C ASP A 104 -12.45 8.71 -11.50
N GLY A 105 -13.53 8.70 -10.72
CA GLY A 105 -14.90 8.60 -11.19
C GLY A 105 -15.34 7.18 -11.60
N LEU A 106 -14.48 6.19 -11.50
CA LEU A 106 -14.79 4.80 -11.87
C LEU A 106 -15.45 4.04 -10.73
N THR A 107 -16.48 3.27 -11.09
CA THR A 107 -17.17 2.39 -10.12
C THR A 107 -16.32 1.16 -9.81
N ARG A 108 -16.21 0.86 -8.53
CA ARG A 108 -15.48 -0.29 -7.97
C ARG A 108 -16.33 -1.05 -6.98
N LYS A 109 -15.96 -2.29 -6.77
CA LYS A 109 -16.51 -3.13 -5.71
C LYS A 109 -15.38 -3.96 -5.12
N PHE A 110 -15.23 -3.92 -3.80
CA PHE A 110 -14.39 -4.84 -3.04
C PHE A 110 -15.28 -5.98 -2.52
N ILE A 111 -14.83 -7.20 -2.76
CA ILE A 111 -15.51 -8.43 -2.30
C ILE A 111 -14.50 -9.17 -1.45
N PRO A 112 -14.58 -9.04 -0.11
CA PRO A 112 -13.74 -9.84 0.77
C PRO A 112 -14.08 -11.31 0.65
N ALA A 113 -13.09 -12.18 0.81
CA ALA A 113 -13.25 -13.61 0.87
C ALA A 113 -12.39 -14.14 2.01
N LYS A 114 -12.95 -15.00 2.83
CA LYS A 114 -12.29 -15.69 3.94
C LYS A 114 -12.30 -17.20 3.69
N LEU A 115 -11.46 -17.92 4.41
CA LEU A 115 -11.41 -19.38 4.31
C LEU A 115 -12.79 -20.02 4.52
N GLN A 116 -13.57 -19.51 5.47
CA GLN A 116 -14.89 -20.02 5.81
C GLN A 116 -15.93 -19.82 4.68
N ASP A 117 -15.67 -18.93 3.74
CA ASP A 117 -16.54 -18.71 2.58
C ASP A 117 -16.41 -19.84 1.54
N ASN A 118 -15.37 -20.68 1.66
CA ASN A 118 -15.15 -21.84 0.81
C ASN A 118 -15.45 -23.14 1.58
N PRO A 119 -16.65 -23.72 1.41
CA PRO A 119 -17.06 -24.90 2.17
C PRO A 119 -16.12 -26.09 1.96
N TYR A 120 -15.54 -26.23 0.77
CA TYR A 120 -14.64 -27.35 0.47
C TYR A 120 -13.33 -27.30 1.25
N LEU A 121 -12.84 -26.12 1.58
CA LEU A 121 -11.63 -25.93 2.37
C LEU A 121 -11.91 -25.84 3.87
N ALA A 122 -13.10 -25.35 4.24
CA ALA A 122 -13.50 -25.23 5.64
C ALA A 122 -13.83 -26.58 6.29
N GLU A 123 -14.40 -27.52 5.52
CA GLU A 123 -14.78 -28.85 6.02
C GLU A 123 -13.57 -29.76 6.30
N ASP A 124 -12.51 -29.68 5.52
CA ASP A 124 -11.34 -30.55 5.64
C ASP A 124 -10.47 -30.20 6.86
N GLY A 125 -10.41 -28.92 7.26
CA GLY A 125 -9.62 -28.44 8.39
C GLY A 125 -8.09 -28.61 8.26
N GLU A 126 -7.61 -29.32 7.24
CA GLU A 126 -6.18 -29.53 6.99
C GLU A 126 -5.54 -28.24 6.48
N TYR A 127 -6.20 -27.58 5.54
CA TYR A 127 -5.74 -26.31 5.01
C TYR A 127 -5.71 -25.21 6.08
N GLU A 128 -6.71 -25.17 6.95
CA GLU A 128 -6.72 -24.23 8.08
C GLU A 128 -5.54 -24.47 9.03
N ARG A 129 -5.27 -25.73 9.39
CA ARG A 129 -4.10 -26.09 10.22
C ARG A 129 -2.78 -25.69 9.57
N MET A 130 -2.66 -25.85 8.26
CA MET A 130 -1.50 -25.40 7.51
C MET A 130 -1.33 -23.89 7.59
N LEU A 131 -2.38 -23.10 7.41
CA LEU A 131 -2.34 -21.65 7.56
C LEU A 131 -2.02 -21.21 9.00
N GLN A 132 -2.53 -21.93 10.01
CA GLN A 132 -2.23 -21.67 11.41
C GLN A 132 -0.76 -21.90 11.76
N SER A 133 -0.05 -22.76 11.03
CA SER A 133 1.39 -23.02 11.21
C SER A 133 2.30 -21.93 10.63
N LEU A 134 1.76 -21.02 9.83
CA LEU A 134 2.51 -19.91 9.25
C LEU A 134 2.96 -18.88 10.30
N PRO A 135 4.02 -18.11 10.02
CA PRO A 135 4.39 -16.96 10.83
C PRO A 135 3.20 -16.02 11.08
N ALA A 136 3.16 -15.36 12.23
CA ALA A 136 2.01 -14.58 12.70
C ALA A 136 1.50 -13.56 11.67
N VAL A 137 2.41 -12.89 10.95
CA VAL A 137 2.07 -11.91 9.90
C VAL A 137 1.33 -12.58 8.75
N GLN A 138 1.92 -13.63 8.17
CA GLN A 138 1.33 -14.37 7.04
C GLN A 138 0.00 -15.01 7.42
N ARG A 139 -0.10 -15.54 8.64
CA ARG A 139 -1.34 -16.10 9.17
C ARG A 139 -2.46 -15.06 9.21
N LYS A 140 -2.21 -13.88 9.77
CA LYS A 140 -3.18 -12.78 9.82
C LYS A 140 -3.58 -12.31 8.42
N GLN A 141 -2.64 -12.28 7.48
CA GLN A 141 -2.92 -11.91 6.09
C GLN A 141 -3.81 -12.94 5.38
N LEU A 142 -3.43 -14.21 5.42
CA LEU A 142 -4.06 -15.26 4.62
C LEU A 142 -5.30 -15.88 5.28
N LEU A 143 -5.27 -16.08 6.60
CA LEU A 143 -6.40 -16.66 7.33
C LEU A 143 -7.47 -15.63 7.67
N GLU A 144 -7.07 -14.43 8.12
CA GLU A 144 -7.98 -13.39 8.57
C GLU A 144 -8.31 -12.36 7.48
N GLY A 145 -7.57 -12.37 6.37
CA GLY A 145 -7.72 -11.39 5.31
C GLY A 145 -7.35 -9.96 5.74
N ASN A 146 -6.41 -9.83 6.66
CA ASN A 146 -6.07 -8.55 7.27
C ASN A 146 -5.14 -7.73 6.35
N TRP A 147 -5.62 -6.56 5.90
CA TRP A 147 -4.92 -5.62 5.04
C TRP A 147 -4.06 -4.59 5.80
N ASP A 148 -4.10 -4.58 7.12
CA ASP A 148 -3.36 -3.62 7.95
C ASP A 148 -1.95 -4.11 8.28
N ILE A 149 -1.62 -5.35 7.94
CA ILE A 149 -0.34 -5.97 8.24
C ILE A 149 0.47 -6.12 6.97
N ASN A 150 1.65 -5.50 6.92
CA ASN A 150 2.60 -5.59 5.81
C ASN A 150 3.81 -6.47 6.19
N GLU A 151 4.11 -7.47 5.36
CA GLU A 151 5.43 -8.12 5.39
C GLU A 151 6.51 -7.09 5.03
N GLY A 152 7.52 -7.00 5.87
CA GLY A 152 8.60 -6.02 5.70
C GLY A 152 8.30 -4.64 6.28
N ALA A 153 7.19 -4.44 6.97
CA ALA A 153 7.02 -3.28 7.83
C ALA A 153 8.12 -3.30 8.92
N ALA A 154 8.80 -2.18 9.11
CA ALA A 154 9.81 -2.04 10.15
C ALA A 154 9.24 -2.36 11.55
N PHE A 155 7.93 -2.20 11.71
CA PHE A 155 7.17 -2.49 12.93
C PHE A 155 5.98 -3.38 12.56
N ALA A 156 6.25 -4.68 12.38
CA ALA A 156 5.22 -5.67 12.02
C ALA A 156 4.16 -5.85 13.13
N GLU A 157 4.51 -5.50 14.36
CA GLU A 157 3.65 -5.56 15.55
C GLU A 157 2.76 -4.32 15.70
N PHE A 158 2.90 -3.31 14.83
CA PHE A 158 2.07 -2.11 14.90
C PHE A 158 0.60 -2.44 14.58
N GLU A 159 -0.25 -2.31 15.57
CA GLU A 159 -1.70 -2.47 15.47
C GLU A 159 -2.40 -1.15 15.79
N PRO A 160 -3.09 -0.50 14.83
CA PRO A 160 -3.74 0.79 15.06
C PRO A 160 -4.71 0.79 16.24
N ALA A 161 -5.42 -0.32 16.48
CA ALA A 161 -6.35 -0.45 17.59
C ALA A 161 -5.67 -0.42 18.99
N ILE A 162 -4.36 -0.73 19.03
CA ILE A 162 -3.57 -0.77 20.27
C ILE A 162 -2.68 0.47 20.37
N HIS A 163 -2.00 0.81 19.26
CA HIS A 163 -0.92 1.79 19.25
C HIS A 163 -1.37 3.21 18.88
N VAL A 164 -2.60 3.37 18.35
CA VAL A 164 -3.18 4.70 18.09
C VAL A 164 -4.18 5.00 19.20
N ILE A 165 -3.81 5.97 20.04
CA ILE A 165 -4.65 6.38 21.17
C ILE A 165 -5.42 7.68 20.84
N PRO A 166 -6.57 7.92 21.49
CA PRO A 166 -7.28 9.18 21.33
C PRO A 166 -6.40 10.37 21.74
N PRO A 167 -6.52 11.54 21.06
CA PRO A 167 -5.78 12.73 21.44
C PRO A 167 -6.09 13.15 22.88
N PHE A 168 -5.06 13.57 23.61
CA PHE A 168 -5.17 14.13 24.95
C PHE A 168 -4.18 15.28 25.16
N GLU A 169 -4.36 16.10 26.16
CA GLU A 169 -3.41 17.15 26.51
C GLU A 169 -2.17 16.55 27.17
N LEU A 170 -1.03 16.71 26.51
CA LEU A 170 0.26 16.27 27.03
C LEU A 170 0.69 17.18 28.18
N PRO A 171 0.99 16.67 29.38
CA PRO A 171 1.48 17.46 30.49
C PRO A 171 2.74 18.26 30.11
N GLY A 172 2.77 19.55 30.46
CA GLY A 172 3.87 20.44 30.08
C GLY A 172 5.24 20.07 30.68
N TRP A 173 5.23 19.23 31.70
CA TRP A 173 6.44 18.75 32.40
C TRP A 173 7.01 17.43 31.87
N TRP A 174 6.30 16.79 30.95
CA TRP A 174 6.83 15.59 30.29
C TRP A 174 8.02 15.94 29.40
N GLU A 175 9.04 15.09 29.44
CA GLU A 175 10.16 15.21 28.53
C GLU A 175 9.72 15.07 27.08
N ARG A 176 10.18 15.98 26.24
CA ARG A 176 9.88 15.98 24.80
C ARG A 176 11.19 15.86 24.03
N VAL A 177 11.12 15.02 23.00
CA VAL A 177 12.24 14.76 22.08
C VAL A 177 11.75 14.83 20.64
N LYS A 178 12.64 15.04 19.70
CA LYS A 178 12.36 14.92 18.26
C LYS A 178 13.42 14.10 17.56
N ALA A 179 13.02 13.39 16.53
CA ALA A 179 13.91 12.66 15.64
C ALA A 179 13.67 13.12 14.21
N VAL A 180 14.76 13.38 13.48
CA VAL A 180 14.72 13.87 12.10
C VAL A 180 15.48 12.91 11.21
N ASP A 181 14.81 12.48 10.14
CA ASP A 181 15.41 11.78 9.01
C ASP A 181 15.30 12.69 7.77
N TYR A 182 16.47 13.04 7.20
CA TYR A 182 16.54 13.98 6.09
C TYR A 182 16.59 13.26 4.74
N GLY A 183 15.68 13.61 3.85
CA GLY A 183 15.67 13.20 2.45
C GLY A 183 15.31 14.37 1.54
N TYR A 184 16.05 14.59 0.45
CA TYR A 184 15.67 15.58 -0.56
C TYR A 184 14.90 14.92 -1.71
N ALA A 185 15.46 13.88 -2.30
CA ALA A 185 14.81 13.06 -3.33
C ALA A 185 13.80 12.07 -2.76
N ALA A 186 13.97 11.67 -1.51
CA ALA A 186 12.99 10.97 -0.68
C ALA A 186 12.27 11.97 0.24
N GLU A 187 11.29 11.51 0.98
CA GLU A 187 10.61 12.30 1.99
C GLU A 187 11.53 12.57 3.20
N SER A 188 11.55 13.81 3.68
CA SER A 188 12.08 14.13 5.01
C SER A 188 11.00 13.84 6.04
N CYS A 189 11.40 13.29 7.18
CA CYS A 189 10.51 13.00 8.31
C CYS A 189 11.02 13.69 9.58
N CYS A 190 10.14 14.33 10.34
CA CYS A 190 10.40 14.73 11.70
C CYS A 190 9.26 14.25 12.58
N LEU A 191 9.60 13.50 13.63
CA LEU A 191 8.65 13.01 14.62
C LEU A 191 8.93 13.69 15.96
N TRP A 192 7.89 14.20 16.62
CA TRP A 192 7.96 14.69 17.98
C TRP A 192 7.31 13.71 18.92
N ALA A 193 8.02 13.38 19.98
CA ALA A 193 7.57 12.45 20.99
C ALA A 193 7.60 13.06 22.39
N ALA A 194 6.66 12.65 23.22
CA ALA A 194 6.66 12.87 24.67
C ALA A 194 6.89 11.53 25.38
N ILE A 195 7.61 11.58 26.48
CA ILE A 195 7.95 10.39 27.26
C ILE A 195 7.15 10.42 28.56
N ASP A 196 6.29 9.43 28.77
CA ASP A 196 5.61 9.26 30.04
C ASP A 196 6.64 8.89 31.10
N PRO A 197 6.77 9.67 32.18
CA PRO A 197 7.78 9.40 33.21
C PRO A 197 7.46 8.17 34.08
N GLU A 198 6.20 7.71 34.10
CA GLU A 198 5.77 6.60 34.97
C GLU A 198 6.21 5.26 34.37
N ASP A 199 5.85 4.98 33.12
CA ASP A 199 6.11 3.69 32.46
C ASP A 199 7.08 3.78 31.29
N LYS A 200 7.57 4.99 30.96
CA LYS A 200 8.47 5.25 29.83
C LYS A 200 7.85 5.03 28.47
N THR A 201 6.53 5.04 28.38
CA THR A 201 5.83 4.99 27.08
C THR A 201 6.21 6.21 26.25
N ILE A 202 6.56 5.98 25.01
CA ILE A 202 6.88 7.02 24.02
C ILE A 202 5.62 7.33 23.22
N ILE A 203 5.13 8.55 23.30
CA ILE A 203 3.91 9.00 22.63
C ILE A 203 4.30 9.97 21.52
N ILE A 204 4.14 9.54 20.26
CA ILE A 204 4.34 10.40 19.10
C ILE A 204 3.09 11.27 18.95
N TYR A 205 3.27 12.59 19.07
CA TYR A 205 2.15 13.53 19.08
C TYR A 205 2.13 14.49 17.89
N ARG A 206 3.21 14.52 17.09
CA ARG A 206 3.31 15.36 15.90
C ARG A 206 4.24 14.75 14.87
N GLU A 207 3.93 14.94 13.59
CA GLU A 207 4.69 14.47 12.45
C GLU A 207 4.82 15.56 11.39
N LEU A 208 6.02 15.70 10.82
CA LEU A 208 6.28 16.36 9.54
C LEU A 208 6.79 15.30 8.58
N TYR A 209 6.09 15.11 7.47
CA TYR A 209 6.47 14.16 6.42
C TYR A 209 6.32 14.82 5.06
N LYS A 210 7.45 15.20 4.42
CA LYS A 210 7.43 16.02 3.21
C LYS A 210 8.66 15.81 2.34
N LYS A 211 8.45 15.81 1.04
CA LYS A 211 9.49 15.65 0.02
C LYS A 211 9.95 17.00 -0.53
N GLY A 212 11.22 17.04 -0.98
CA GLY A 212 11.77 18.19 -1.71
C GLY A 212 12.11 19.39 -0.86
N LEU A 213 12.28 19.20 0.46
CA LEU A 213 12.76 20.26 1.35
C LEU A 213 14.29 20.28 1.35
N THR A 214 14.89 21.47 1.16
CA THR A 214 16.30 21.68 1.50
C THR A 214 16.49 21.60 3.00
N GLY A 215 17.72 21.39 3.49
CA GLY A 215 17.99 21.35 4.93
C GLY A 215 17.52 22.62 5.65
N GLU A 216 17.69 23.80 5.03
CA GLU A 216 17.20 25.08 5.55
C GLU A 216 15.65 25.10 5.62
N ALA A 217 14.98 24.77 4.52
CA ALA A 217 13.51 24.72 4.47
C ALA A 217 12.92 23.69 5.43
N LEU A 218 13.61 22.57 5.68
CA LEU A 218 13.20 21.60 6.69
C LEU A 218 13.34 22.19 8.09
N GLY A 219 14.46 22.89 8.39
CA GLY A 219 14.66 23.57 9.66
C GLY A 219 13.59 24.64 9.95
N ASP A 220 13.25 25.43 8.93
CA ASP A 220 12.18 26.43 9.02
C ASP A 220 10.82 25.79 9.29
N ALA A 221 10.49 24.73 8.56
CA ALA A 221 9.22 24.00 8.76
C ALA A 221 9.12 23.36 10.15
N ILE A 222 10.21 22.81 10.67
CA ILE A 222 10.28 22.27 12.03
C ILE A 222 10.04 23.40 13.04
N THR A 223 10.72 24.53 12.87
CA THR A 223 10.60 25.69 13.76
C THR A 223 9.18 26.28 13.75
N GLU A 224 8.57 26.38 12.57
CA GLU A 224 7.18 26.83 12.43
C GLU A 224 6.20 25.90 13.15
N MET A 225 6.37 24.60 13.03
CA MET A 225 5.52 23.62 13.69
C MET A 225 5.72 23.56 15.21
N GLU A 226 6.91 23.88 15.70
CA GLU A 226 7.18 23.99 17.14
C GLU A 226 6.56 25.27 17.74
N GLY A 227 6.51 26.35 16.97
CA GLY A 227 5.92 27.61 17.39
C GLY A 227 6.45 28.11 18.73
N ASN A 228 5.55 28.37 19.68
CA ASN A 228 5.88 28.80 21.04
C ASN A 228 5.99 27.65 22.06
N GLU A 229 5.89 26.42 21.59
CA GLU A 229 6.00 25.25 22.44
C GLU A 229 7.43 25.00 22.88
N ILE A 230 7.81 25.43 24.04
CA ILE A 230 9.05 25.09 24.73
C ILE A 230 10.36 25.52 24.00
N LYS A 231 11.21 26.19 24.70
CA LYS A 231 12.41 26.88 24.19
C LYS A 231 13.45 26.02 23.46
N SER A 232 13.44 24.72 23.55
CA SER A 232 14.15 23.76 22.66
C SER A 232 13.76 22.34 22.98
N ILE A 233 13.19 21.66 21.99
CA ILE A 233 13.00 20.19 22.07
C ILE A 233 14.31 19.56 21.61
N ALA A 234 14.94 18.76 22.48
CA ALA A 234 16.15 18.02 22.13
C ALA A 234 15.87 17.12 20.92
N GLY A 235 16.77 17.11 19.94
CA GLY A 235 16.57 16.38 18.71
C GLY A 235 17.79 15.56 18.32
N VAL A 236 17.53 14.48 17.61
CA VAL A 236 18.55 13.67 16.93
C VAL A 236 18.33 13.74 15.42
N LEU A 237 19.40 13.81 14.68
CA LEU A 237 19.43 13.77 13.22
C LEU A 237 20.28 12.58 12.80
N ASP A 238 19.84 11.84 11.78
CA ASP A 238 20.64 10.74 11.23
C ASP A 238 21.98 11.29 10.71
N THR A 239 23.05 10.58 11.07
CA THR A 239 24.42 10.93 10.64
C THR A 239 24.60 10.84 9.12
N ALA A 240 23.78 10.09 8.40
CA ALA A 240 23.75 10.02 6.95
C ALA A 240 23.46 11.40 6.30
N ALA A 241 22.74 12.29 6.98
CA ALA A 241 22.47 13.65 6.54
C ALA A 241 23.76 14.50 6.35
N TRP A 242 24.84 14.10 7.00
CA TRP A 242 26.16 14.77 6.91
C TRP A 242 27.10 14.13 5.88
N SER A 243 26.70 13.00 5.28
CA SER A 243 27.53 12.34 4.28
C SER A 243 27.61 13.20 3.02
N ARG A 244 28.84 13.58 2.61
CA ARG A 244 29.09 14.25 1.33
C ARG A 244 28.77 13.25 0.21
N THR A 245 27.57 13.33 -0.35
CA THR A 245 27.31 12.80 -1.68
C THR A 245 28.13 13.67 -2.64
N GLY A 246 28.87 13.11 -3.58
CA GLY A 246 29.72 13.87 -4.53
C GLY A 246 28.94 14.81 -5.48
N TYR A 247 27.76 15.19 -5.10
CA TYR A 247 26.84 16.11 -5.76
C TYR A 247 27.03 17.52 -5.13
N THR A 248 27.42 18.49 -5.93
CA THR A 248 27.64 19.89 -5.52
C THR A 248 26.37 20.73 -5.46
N GLY A 249 25.19 20.08 -5.46
CA GLY A 249 23.89 20.74 -5.25
C GLY A 249 23.54 20.84 -3.76
N PRO A 250 22.54 21.66 -3.40
CA PRO A 250 22.07 21.73 -2.02
C PRO A 250 21.59 20.35 -1.55
N THR A 251 22.19 19.91 -0.47
CA THR A 251 21.78 18.69 0.26
C THR A 251 20.45 18.93 0.94
#